data_6e28a29efcfa201dd60c89cf6aca4e69
#
_entry.id   6e28a29efcfa201dd60c89cf6aca4e69
#
_cell.length_a   1.000
_cell.length_b   1.000
_cell.length_c   1.000
_cell.angle_alpha   90.00
_cell.angle_beta   90.00
_cell.angle_gamma   90.00
#
_symmetry.space_group_name_H-M   'P 1'
#
loop_
_entity.id
_entity.type
_entity.pdbx_description
1 polymer ?
#
loop_
_entity_poly.entity_id
_entity_poly.type
_entity_poly.pdbx_seq_one_letter_code
_entity_poly.pdbx_strand_id
1 'polypeptide(L)'
;MDIGIIESYSNGFLEIVPESDYWQIVAIHINGHAYCPTPWLYRSEKVALAKAAQIYDWLANSEGEISDGVYYCSELKLILWQQTKVS
;
A
#
# COMPACT_ATOMS: atom_id res chain seq x y z
N MET A 1 4.76 -20.44 -11.15
CA MET A 1 5.59 -19.28 -10.82
C MET A 1 4.69 -18.12 -10.41
N ASP A 2 4.92 -17.63 -9.23
CA ASP A 2 4.07 -16.57 -8.69
C ASP A 2 4.57 -15.21 -9.14
N ILE A 3 3.69 -14.47 -9.77
CA ILE A 3 4.05 -13.17 -10.31
C ILE A 3 3.24 -12.11 -9.59
N GLY A 4 3.95 -11.10 -9.09
CA GLY A 4 3.30 -9.97 -8.47
C GLY A 4 2.60 -9.10 -9.51
N ILE A 5 1.75 -8.24 -9.01
CA ILE A 5 1.01 -7.28 -9.85
C ILE A 5 1.43 -5.89 -9.47
N ILE A 6 1.75 -5.09 -10.47
CA ILE A 6 2.06 -3.68 -10.28
C ILE A 6 1.03 -2.87 -11.05
N GLU A 7 0.32 -1.99 -10.34
CA GLU A 7 -0.61 -1.06 -10.96
C GLU A 7 -0.03 0.33 -10.88
N SER A 8 0.10 0.97 -12.02
CA SER A 8 0.73 2.29 -12.10
C SER A 8 -0.32 3.39 -12.19
N TYR A 9 -0.02 4.50 -11.54
CA TYR A 9 -0.87 5.69 -11.55
C TYR A 9 -0.01 6.90 -11.88
N SER A 10 -0.65 8.05 -12.04
CA SER A 10 0.09 9.24 -12.43
C SER A 10 1.17 9.66 -11.42
N ASN A 11 0.92 9.44 -10.13
CA ASN A 11 1.85 9.88 -9.09
C ASN A 11 2.59 8.74 -8.40
N GLY A 12 2.42 7.50 -8.88
CA GLY A 12 3.09 6.38 -8.24
C GLY A 12 2.55 5.05 -8.71
N PHE A 13 2.71 4.03 -7.87
CA PHE A 13 2.25 2.70 -8.21
C PHE A 13 2.07 1.89 -6.93
N LEU A 14 1.32 0.80 -7.03
CA LEU A 14 1.18 -0.14 -5.95
C LEU A 14 1.67 -1.51 -6.40
N GLU A 15 2.06 -2.33 -5.44
CA GLU A 15 2.59 -3.64 -5.73
C GLU A 15 2.00 -4.67 -4.78
N ILE A 16 1.41 -5.75 -5.34
CA ILE A 16 0.94 -6.87 -4.55
C ILE A 16 1.59 -8.14 -5.07
N VAL A 17 1.80 -9.10 -4.18
CA VAL A 17 2.41 -10.37 -4.56
C VAL A 17 1.67 -11.51 -3.88
N PRO A 18 1.64 -12.70 -4.51
CA PRO A 18 1.07 -13.87 -3.85
C PRO A 18 1.99 -14.35 -2.73
N GLU A 19 1.38 -14.76 -1.62
CA GLU A 19 2.13 -15.24 -0.46
C GLU A 19 1.37 -16.43 0.12
N SER A 20 1.81 -17.64 -0.22
CA SER A 20 1.09 -18.86 0.15
C SER A 20 -0.34 -18.81 -0.35
N ASP A 21 -1.32 -18.92 0.57
CA ASP A 21 -2.72 -18.90 0.21
C ASP A 21 -3.30 -17.47 0.24
N TYR A 22 -2.44 -16.48 0.40
CA TYR A 22 -2.86 -15.10 0.54
C TYR A 22 -2.20 -14.21 -0.49
N TRP A 23 -2.62 -12.96 -0.55
CA TRP A 23 -1.97 -11.94 -1.35
C TRP A 23 -1.51 -10.83 -0.42
N GLN A 24 -0.28 -10.43 -0.61
CA GLN A 24 0.37 -9.42 0.21
C GLN A 24 0.44 -8.09 -0.52
N ILE A 25 0.09 -7.01 0.17
CA ILE A 25 0.39 -5.68 -0.33
C ILE A 25 1.82 -5.37 0.09
N VAL A 26 2.73 -5.30 -0.89
CA VAL A 26 4.14 -5.05 -0.60
C VAL A 26 4.34 -3.60 -0.22
N ALA A 27 3.87 -2.70 -1.07
CA ALA A 27 4.02 -1.27 -0.81
C ALA A 27 3.13 -0.49 -1.76
N ILE A 28 2.80 0.72 -1.32
CA ILE A 28 2.11 1.69 -2.16
C ILE A 28 3.04 2.88 -2.27
N HIS A 29 3.47 3.16 -3.49
CA HIS A 29 4.40 4.24 -3.77
C HIS A 29 3.65 5.45 -4.29
N ILE A 30 3.89 6.59 -3.70
CA ILE A 30 3.26 7.82 -4.15
C ILE A 30 4.20 9.00 -3.87
N ASN A 31 4.41 9.82 -4.89
CA ASN A 31 5.26 11.01 -4.80
C ASN A 31 6.64 10.74 -4.21
N GLY A 32 7.23 9.58 -4.54
CA GLY A 32 8.57 9.25 -4.07
C GLY A 32 8.63 8.62 -2.69
N HIS A 33 7.50 8.41 -2.06
CA HIS A 33 7.44 7.76 -0.76
C HIS A 33 6.82 6.38 -0.88
N ALA A 34 7.21 5.47 -0.01
CA ALA A 34 6.67 4.13 0.02
C ALA A 34 5.93 3.91 1.33
N TYR A 35 4.72 3.40 1.24
CA TYR A 35 3.88 3.15 2.40
C TYR A 35 3.49 1.67 2.44
N CYS A 36 3.60 1.06 3.61
CA CYS A 36 3.21 -0.33 3.81
C CYS A 36 2.04 -0.36 4.78
N PRO A 37 0.96 -1.07 4.46
CA PRO A 37 -0.17 -1.15 5.36
C PRO A 37 -0.02 -2.29 6.36
N THR A 38 -0.73 -2.19 7.48
CA THR A 38 -0.94 -3.29 8.40
C THR A 38 -2.43 -3.30 8.71
N PRO A 39 -3.17 -4.36 8.38
CA PRO A 39 -2.69 -5.65 7.87
C PRO A 39 -2.26 -5.59 6.40
N TRP A 40 -1.38 -6.52 6.02
CA TRP A 40 -0.83 -6.54 4.66
C TRP A 40 -1.20 -7.82 3.90
N LEU A 41 -1.84 -8.80 4.55
CA LEU A 41 -2.24 -10.03 3.89
C LEU A 41 -3.74 -10.06 3.67
N TYR A 42 -4.15 -10.47 2.50
CA TYR A 42 -5.54 -10.53 2.10
C TYR A 42 -5.82 -11.86 1.42
N ARG A 43 -7.08 -12.28 1.45
CA ARG A 43 -7.44 -13.64 1.03
C ARG A 43 -7.34 -13.87 -0.47
N SER A 44 -7.40 -12.83 -1.28
CA SER A 44 -7.36 -13.01 -2.72
C SER A 44 -6.72 -11.80 -3.38
N GLU A 45 -6.32 -12.01 -4.65
CA GLU A 45 -5.77 -10.93 -5.44
C GLU A 45 -6.75 -9.77 -5.55
N LYS A 46 -8.02 -10.09 -5.79
CA LYS A 46 -9.03 -9.06 -5.97
C LYS A 46 -9.20 -8.20 -4.71
N VAL A 47 -9.22 -8.85 -3.55
CA VAL A 47 -9.36 -8.13 -2.29
C VAL A 47 -8.13 -7.29 -2.00
N ALA A 48 -6.95 -7.84 -2.22
CA ALA A 48 -5.71 -7.11 -2.00
C ALA A 48 -5.61 -5.90 -2.92
N LEU A 49 -5.95 -6.10 -4.20
CA LEU A 49 -5.87 -5.01 -5.16
C LEU A 49 -6.86 -3.90 -4.83
N ALA A 50 -8.08 -4.28 -4.46
CA ALA A 50 -9.10 -3.29 -4.08
C ALA A 50 -8.66 -2.49 -2.85
N LYS A 51 -8.11 -3.18 -1.86
CA LYS A 51 -7.65 -2.50 -0.66
C LYS A 51 -6.47 -1.58 -0.97
N ALA A 52 -5.53 -2.05 -1.78
CA ALA A 52 -4.37 -1.24 -2.17
C ALA A 52 -4.81 0.01 -2.92
N ALA A 53 -5.79 -0.12 -3.80
CA ALA A 53 -6.31 1.03 -4.53
C ALA A 53 -6.98 2.04 -3.60
N GLN A 54 -7.70 1.56 -2.59
CA GLN A 54 -8.30 2.44 -1.60
C GLN A 54 -7.23 3.20 -0.82
N ILE A 55 -6.16 2.51 -0.47
CA ILE A 55 -5.06 3.12 0.27
C ILE A 55 -4.38 4.18 -0.61
N TYR A 56 -4.17 3.85 -1.89
CA TYR A 56 -3.57 4.81 -2.81
C TYR A 56 -4.42 6.09 -2.88
N ASP A 57 -5.72 5.92 -3.05
CA ASP A 57 -6.64 7.06 -3.13
C ASP A 57 -6.59 7.90 -1.86
N TRP A 58 -6.60 7.24 -0.72
CA TRP A 58 -6.56 7.94 0.55
C TRP A 58 -5.26 8.71 0.71
N LEU A 59 -4.14 8.08 0.35
CA LEU A 59 -2.83 8.72 0.42
C LEU A 59 -2.73 9.92 -0.52
N ALA A 60 -3.30 9.78 -1.72
CA ALA A 60 -3.26 10.86 -2.70
C ALA A 60 -3.92 12.12 -2.15
N ASN A 61 -4.92 11.96 -1.30
CA ASN A 61 -5.64 13.08 -0.73
C ASN A 61 -5.08 13.55 0.62
N SER A 62 -4.24 12.74 1.25
CA SER A 62 -3.82 13.00 2.63
C SER A 62 -2.32 12.97 2.85
N GLU A 63 -1.55 12.76 1.80
CA GLU A 63 -0.11 12.58 1.95
C GLU A 63 0.58 13.72 2.69
N GLY A 64 0.15 14.93 2.42
CA GLY A 64 0.75 16.09 3.06
C GLY A 64 0.52 16.16 4.57
N GLU A 65 -0.40 15.36 5.07
CA GLU A 65 -0.73 15.32 6.49
C GLU A 65 -0.06 14.17 7.23
N ILE A 66 0.63 13.30 6.51
CA ILE A 66 1.28 12.14 7.10
C ILE A 66 2.74 12.48 7.36
N SER A 67 3.12 12.46 8.63
CA SER A 67 4.51 12.67 8.99
C SER A 67 5.25 11.34 8.95
N ASP A 68 6.56 11.41 9.05
CA ASP A 68 7.40 10.22 9.01
C ASP A 68 6.98 9.18 10.05
N GLY A 69 7.05 7.92 9.66
CA GLY A 69 6.84 6.83 10.58
C GLY A 69 5.50 6.14 10.42
N VAL A 70 4.68 6.18 11.44
CA VAL A 70 3.48 5.37 11.54
C VAL A 70 2.24 6.25 11.63
N TYR A 71 1.23 5.91 10.86
CA TYR A 71 -0.02 6.65 10.88
C TYR A 71 -1.21 5.69 10.91
N TYR A 72 -2.11 5.89 11.84
CA TYR A 72 -3.33 5.08 11.91
C TYR A 72 -4.41 5.72 11.04
N CYS A 73 -4.84 4.99 10.03
CA CYS A 73 -5.91 5.45 9.15
C CYS A 73 -7.23 4.90 9.65
N SER A 74 -7.97 5.71 10.37
CA SER A 74 -9.25 5.26 10.95
C SER A 74 -10.30 4.97 9.87
N GLU A 75 -10.24 5.68 8.75
CA GLU A 75 -11.19 5.48 7.67
C GLU A 75 -11.07 4.11 7.04
N LEU A 76 -9.84 3.61 6.91
CA LEU A 76 -9.59 2.31 6.32
C LEU A 76 -9.30 1.25 7.38
N LYS A 77 -9.24 1.66 8.64
CA LYS A 77 -9.00 0.76 9.79
C LYS A 77 -7.71 -0.02 9.63
N LEU A 78 -6.65 0.71 9.31
CA LEU A 78 -5.34 0.09 9.16
C LEU A 78 -4.26 1.09 9.58
N ILE A 79 -3.04 0.56 9.70
CA ILE A 79 -1.87 1.37 10.03
C ILE A 79 -1.02 1.46 8.78
N LEU A 80 -0.56 2.66 8.47
CA LEU A 80 0.36 2.89 7.36
C LEU A 80 1.74 3.19 7.91
N TRP A 81 2.73 2.50 7.36
CA TRP A 81 4.13 2.69 7.73
C TRP A 81 4.83 3.35 6.56
N GLN A 82 5.31 4.55 6.77
CA GLN A 82 6.10 5.21 5.75
C GLN A 82 7.53 4.73 5.87
N GLN A 83 8.04 4.15 4.80
CA GLN A 83 9.41 3.66 4.80
C GLN A 83 10.37 4.83 4.67
N THR A 84 11.37 4.83 5.54
CA THR A 84 12.41 5.82 5.44
C THR A 84 13.22 5.53 4.18
N LYS A 85 13.41 6.54 3.38
CA LYS A 85 14.19 6.37 2.17
C LYS A 85 15.62 6.10 2.54
N VAL A 86 16.11 4.94 2.10
CA VAL A 86 17.51 4.60 2.29
C VAL A 86 18.26 5.10 1.08
N SER A 87 19.11 6.03 1.29
CA SER A 87 19.91 6.58 0.20
C SER A 87 21.25 5.88 0.14
#